data_1cb2a406ef260d4ca60c8bd6465c3718
#
_entry.id   1cb2a406ef260d4ca60c8bd6465c3718
#
_cell.length_a   1.000
_cell.length_b   1.000
_cell.length_c   1.000
_cell.angle_alpha   90.00
_cell.angle_beta   90.00
_cell.angle_gamma   90.00
#
_symmetry.space_group_name_H-M   'P 1'
#
loop_
_entity.id
_entity.type
_entity.pdbx_description
1 polymer ?
#
loop_
_entity_poly.entity_id
_entity_poly.type
_entity_poly.pdbx_seq_one_letter_code
_entity_poly.pdbx_strand_id
1 'polypeptide(L)'
;MTLKGRRVLQEADVVMFDRLVNPAILLWVRKGAELLDVGKIPGGQKTDQKTICRLMSQKAQKGFRVVRLKGGDPFVFGRGGEEAIWLSRRHIPFEVIPGVTSGVAVPAAAGIPVTHRGISTEVAFRIGAKAKGSVEGKTLVGYMSAEGLKDFLRKALESGMTRSSPVALIHKGTLPGQRTLFSTVGRILRDPHKVKMGPPAIVVVGEVVSLRHQVGRQDKGRLSGRRVILTVSSALAKEWCQVFEEEGAEVWVIPMTQIDEIAPRKFPLRDLDQTTWIALTSGAGVRALVHAVADIRKLSTKKIAVVGPSTARICRQHGLGVDFVGPGPGAISLVKNWPGHRDEAVLHCTGSTEEGVLQSQLRKRGFAVKRSVVYRNTIPPKPPHVVLDQLRKEGTDWVVFASGTGAVRFQSWMGRSWATTTRAAVIGSSTAKTARTAGWKVAALAKDVSAEAVLAAMLKAG
;
A
#
# COMPACT_ATOMS: atom_id res chain seq x y z
N MET A 1 -2.36 6.30 8.71
CA MET A 1 -3.84 6.36 8.83
C MET A 1 -4.27 5.42 9.94
N THR A 2 -5.34 5.74 10.69
CA THR A 2 -5.92 4.83 11.70
C THR A 2 -6.73 3.72 11.02
N LEU A 3 -6.94 2.60 11.74
CA LEU A 3 -7.79 1.50 11.25
C LEU A 3 -9.22 1.96 10.97
N LYS A 4 -9.76 2.84 11.82
CA LYS A 4 -11.08 3.46 11.61
C LYS A 4 -11.10 4.31 10.34
N GLY A 5 -10.07 5.14 10.12
CA GLY A 5 -9.94 5.94 8.90
C GLY A 5 -9.91 5.09 7.63
N ARG A 6 -9.18 3.98 7.65
CA ARG A 6 -9.17 3.02 6.53
C ARG A 6 -10.56 2.42 6.26
N ARG A 7 -11.26 1.97 7.32
CA ARG A 7 -12.61 1.38 7.17
C ARG A 7 -13.59 2.38 6.56
N VAL A 8 -13.65 3.61 7.09
CA VAL A 8 -14.55 4.66 6.59
C VAL A 8 -14.25 4.99 5.12
N LEU A 9 -12.97 5.02 4.75
CA LEU A 9 -12.54 5.25 3.37
C LEU A 9 -13.01 4.12 2.42
N GLN A 10 -12.99 2.87 2.89
CA GLN A 10 -13.46 1.71 2.12
C GLN A 10 -14.99 1.66 1.97
N GLU A 11 -15.73 2.39 2.80
CA GLU A 11 -17.18 2.46 2.77
C GLU A 11 -17.73 3.73 2.09
N ALA A 12 -16.85 4.66 1.69
CA ALA A 12 -17.23 5.94 1.12
C ALA A 12 -17.87 5.84 -0.26
N ASP A 13 -18.89 6.64 -0.52
CA ASP A 13 -19.46 6.86 -1.86
C ASP A 13 -18.71 7.95 -2.61
N VAL A 14 -18.24 8.97 -1.87
CA VAL A 14 -17.49 10.11 -2.39
C VAL A 14 -16.28 10.36 -1.50
N VAL A 15 -15.10 10.49 -2.09
CA VAL A 15 -13.87 10.86 -1.38
C VAL A 15 -13.35 12.17 -1.92
N MET A 16 -13.36 13.21 -1.09
CA MET A 16 -12.80 14.53 -1.39
C MET A 16 -11.41 14.61 -0.74
N PHE A 17 -10.36 14.79 -1.51
CA PHE A 17 -8.98 14.71 -1.00
C PHE A 17 -8.12 15.90 -1.40
N ASP A 18 -7.12 16.20 -0.54
CA ASP A 18 -6.14 17.28 -0.75
C ASP A 18 -4.89 16.77 -1.48
N ARG A 19 -4.19 17.70 -2.09
CA ARG A 19 -2.91 17.44 -2.79
C ARG A 19 -1.80 16.85 -1.90
N LEU A 20 -1.83 17.08 -0.57
CA LEU A 20 -0.83 16.55 0.38
C LEU A 20 -1.14 15.14 0.88
N VAL A 21 -2.28 14.58 0.50
CA VAL A 21 -2.59 13.17 0.76
C VAL A 21 -1.68 12.29 -0.09
N ASN A 22 -1.06 11.28 0.52
CA ASN A 22 -0.33 10.28 -0.26
C ASN A 22 -1.32 9.52 -1.16
N PRO A 23 -1.19 9.57 -2.49
CA PRO A 23 -2.15 8.93 -3.41
C PRO A 23 -2.28 7.42 -3.24
N ALA A 24 -1.28 6.74 -2.65
CA ALA A 24 -1.38 5.32 -2.31
C ALA A 24 -2.60 5.02 -1.41
N ILE A 25 -3.04 5.98 -0.59
CA ILE A 25 -4.23 5.84 0.25
C ILE A 25 -5.50 5.69 -0.59
N LEU A 26 -5.55 6.30 -1.78
CA LEU A 26 -6.70 6.21 -2.67
C LEU A 26 -6.87 4.81 -3.29
N LEU A 27 -5.83 3.97 -3.24
CA LEU A 27 -5.93 2.56 -3.62
C LEU A 27 -6.80 1.73 -2.67
N TRP A 28 -7.11 2.26 -1.48
CA TRP A 28 -7.99 1.60 -0.50
C TRP A 28 -9.45 2.03 -0.62
N VAL A 29 -9.74 3.01 -1.47
CA VAL A 29 -11.11 3.45 -1.72
C VAL A 29 -11.89 2.35 -2.43
N ARG A 30 -13.16 2.16 -2.04
CA ARG A 30 -14.00 1.15 -2.68
C ARG A 30 -14.16 1.41 -4.18
N LYS A 31 -14.32 0.34 -4.94
CA LYS A 31 -14.62 0.42 -6.37
C LYS A 31 -15.93 1.18 -6.60
N GLY A 32 -15.91 2.13 -7.54
CA GLY A 32 -17.09 2.92 -7.90
C GLY A 32 -17.32 4.17 -7.05
N ALA A 33 -16.52 4.43 -6.01
CA ALA A 33 -16.57 5.70 -5.31
C ALA A 33 -16.11 6.86 -6.20
N GLU A 34 -16.77 7.99 -6.08
CA GLU A 34 -16.38 9.22 -6.76
C GLU A 34 -15.16 9.85 -6.06
N LEU A 35 -14.10 10.15 -6.82
CA LEU A 35 -12.89 10.79 -6.31
C LEU A 35 -12.84 12.25 -6.75
N LEU A 36 -12.81 13.18 -5.79
CA LEU A 36 -12.77 14.62 -6.02
C LEU A 36 -11.46 15.21 -5.48
N ASP A 37 -10.56 15.62 -6.38
CA ASP A 37 -9.37 16.40 -6.01
C ASP A 37 -9.81 17.84 -5.73
N VAL A 38 -9.91 18.20 -4.43
CA VAL A 38 -10.26 19.55 -4.00
C VAL A 38 -9.05 20.47 -3.83
N GLY A 39 -7.85 19.97 -4.10
CA GLY A 39 -6.64 20.80 -4.21
C GLY A 39 -6.57 21.59 -5.52
N LYS A 40 -7.32 21.18 -6.56
CA LYS A 40 -7.44 21.85 -7.87
C LYS A 40 -8.84 21.71 -8.42
N ILE A 41 -9.40 22.81 -8.98
CA ILE A 41 -10.59 22.76 -9.84
C ILE A 41 -10.13 22.50 -11.30
N PRO A 42 -10.99 21.90 -12.17
CA PRO A 42 -10.77 21.93 -13.61
C PRO A 42 -10.54 23.38 -14.07
N GLY A 43 -9.39 23.64 -14.71
CA GLY A 43 -8.94 25.00 -15.06
C GLY A 43 -7.74 25.51 -14.24
N GLY A 44 -7.25 24.71 -13.25
CA GLY A 44 -5.96 24.98 -12.58
C GLY A 44 -6.00 25.93 -11.39
N GLN A 45 -7.15 26.52 -11.05
CA GLN A 45 -7.31 27.38 -9.88
C GLN A 45 -7.46 26.55 -8.59
N LYS A 46 -6.91 27.08 -7.49
CA LYS A 46 -7.06 26.48 -6.16
C LYS A 46 -8.52 26.60 -5.69
N THR A 47 -9.13 25.49 -5.28
CA THR A 47 -10.49 25.49 -4.74
C THR A 47 -10.56 26.26 -3.44
N ASP A 48 -11.45 27.27 -3.36
CA ASP A 48 -11.67 27.98 -2.10
C ASP A 48 -12.43 27.10 -1.09
N GLN A 49 -12.26 27.42 0.20
CA GLN A 49 -12.82 26.61 1.28
C GLN A 49 -14.35 26.59 1.29
N LYS A 50 -15.01 27.68 0.89
CA LYS A 50 -16.48 27.75 0.83
C LYS A 50 -17.01 26.78 -0.22
N THR A 51 -16.35 26.71 -1.37
CA THR A 51 -16.68 25.74 -2.45
C THR A 51 -16.50 24.31 -1.99
N ILE A 52 -15.41 23.99 -1.28
CA ILE A 52 -15.20 22.65 -0.71
C ILE A 52 -16.35 22.30 0.25
N CYS A 53 -16.67 23.18 1.19
CA CYS A 53 -17.77 22.95 2.15
C CYS A 53 -19.13 22.79 1.46
N ARG A 54 -19.41 23.58 0.40
CA ARG A 54 -20.65 23.48 -0.37
C ARG A 54 -20.75 22.14 -1.10
N LEU A 55 -19.71 21.72 -1.81
CA LEU A 55 -19.67 20.43 -2.49
C LEU A 55 -19.88 19.27 -1.52
N MET A 56 -19.20 19.29 -0.38
CA MET A 56 -19.34 18.28 0.66
C MET A 56 -20.79 18.19 1.16
N SER A 57 -21.42 19.36 1.48
CA SER A 57 -22.82 19.43 1.91
C SER A 57 -23.79 18.90 0.85
N GLN A 58 -23.62 19.32 -0.42
CA GLN A 58 -24.47 18.88 -1.54
C GLN A 58 -24.43 17.38 -1.74
N LYS A 59 -23.25 16.75 -1.64
CA LYS A 59 -23.10 15.30 -1.75
C LYS A 59 -23.75 14.59 -0.55
N ALA A 60 -23.52 15.07 0.67
CA ALA A 60 -24.14 14.49 1.87
C ALA A 60 -25.67 14.61 1.87
N GLN A 61 -26.24 15.73 1.43
CA GLN A 61 -27.70 15.93 1.31
C GLN A 61 -28.35 15.03 0.27
N LYS A 62 -27.58 14.54 -0.72
CA LYS A 62 -28.03 13.52 -1.67
C LYS A 62 -27.99 12.09 -1.12
N GLY A 63 -27.65 11.92 0.16
CA GLY A 63 -27.57 10.62 0.83
C GLY A 63 -26.24 9.89 0.63
N PHE A 64 -25.24 10.50 -0.01
CA PHE A 64 -23.94 9.88 -0.17
C PHE A 64 -23.12 9.92 1.13
N ARG A 65 -22.42 8.82 1.41
CA ARG A 65 -21.38 8.77 2.46
C ARG A 65 -20.13 9.47 1.95
N VAL A 66 -19.92 10.71 2.42
CA VAL A 66 -18.82 11.57 1.99
C VAL A 66 -17.65 11.46 2.95
N VAL A 67 -16.46 11.16 2.45
CA VAL A 67 -15.21 11.22 3.21
C VAL A 67 -14.38 12.40 2.75
N ARG A 68 -14.08 13.31 3.68
CA ARG A 68 -13.11 14.38 3.48
C ARG A 68 -11.74 13.90 3.95
N LEU A 69 -10.91 13.43 3.03
CA LEU A 69 -9.59 12.88 3.30
C LEU A 69 -8.54 14.00 3.34
N LYS A 70 -7.80 14.10 4.44
CA LYS A 70 -6.81 15.13 4.71
C LYS A 70 -5.47 14.52 5.08
N GLY A 71 -4.36 15.20 4.78
CA GLY A 71 -3.04 14.80 5.26
C GLY A 71 -2.86 15.10 6.75
N GLY A 72 -2.39 14.14 7.53
CA GLY A 72 -2.18 14.28 8.97
C GLY A 72 -3.46 14.16 9.79
N ASP A 73 -3.67 15.08 10.71
CA ASP A 73 -4.87 15.20 11.54
C ASP A 73 -5.78 16.32 11.00
N PRO A 74 -7.10 16.11 10.86
CA PRO A 74 -8.01 17.09 10.27
C PRO A 74 -8.13 18.37 11.09
N PHE A 75 -7.89 18.33 12.41
CA PHE A 75 -8.02 19.48 13.32
C PHE A 75 -6.69 20.19 13.60
N VAL A 76 -5.54 19.65 13.14
CA VAL A 76 -4.25 20.30 13.29
C VAL A 76 -3.88 21.00 11.99
N PHE A 77 -4.14 22.32 11.91
CA PHE A 77 -3.89 23.18 10.73
C PHE A 77 -4.50 22.68 9.42
N GLY A 78 -5.45 21.76 9.51
CA GLY A 78 -6.15 21.15 8.38
C GLY A 78 -7.46 21.83 8.00
N ARG A 79 -7.87 22.90 8.67
CA ARG A 79 -9.17 23.61 8.50
C ARG A 79 -10.41 22.70 8.71
N GLY A 80 -10.23 21.52 9.32
CA GLY A 80 -11.35 20.60 9.62
C GLY A 80 -12.40 21.20 10.55
N GLY A 81 -12.00 22.09 11.46
CA GLY A 81 -12.93 22.80 12.32
C GLY A 81 -13.89 23.70 11.54
N GLU A 82 -13.42 24.38 10.49
CA GLU A 82 -14.27 25.19 9.62
C GLU A 82 -15.29 24.33 8.86
N GLU A 83 -14.82 23.16 8.35
CA GLU A 83 -15.65 22.18 7.66
C GLU A 83 -16.72 21.59 8.61
N ALA A 84 -16.34 21.24 9.84
CA ALA A 84 -17.25 20.73 10.87
C ALA A 84 -18.33 21.76 11.26
N ILE A 85 -17.94 23.02 11.52
CA ILE A 85 -18.87 24.11 11.81
C ILE A 85 -19.85 24.34 10.67
N TRP A 86 -19.38 24.27 9.42
CA TRP A 86 -20.22 24.41 8.23
C TRP A 86 -21.31 23.33 8.16
N LEU A 87 -20.95 22.05 8.41
CA LEU A 87 -21.87 20.92 8.42
C LEU A 87 -22.87 21.00 9.59
N SER A 88 -22.39 21.30 10.81
CA SER A 88 -23.21 21.45 12.00
C SER A 88 -24.32 22.50 11.80
N ARG A 89 -23.99 23.68 11.26
CA ARG A 89 -24.96 24.74 10.96
C ARG A 89 -26.05 24.34 9.94
N ARG A 90 -25.86 23.22 9.24
CA ARG A 90 -26.78 22.66 8.24
C ARG A 90 -27.44 21.37 8.71
N HIS A 91 -27.26 21.00 9.97
CA HIS A 91 -27.77 19.78 10.57
C HIS A 91 -27.35 18.50 9.80
N ILE A 92 -26.18 18.54 9.15
CA ILE A 92 -25.59 17.38 8.47
C ILE A 92 -24.74 16.62 9.50
N PRO A 93 -25.09 15.37 9.82
CA PRO A 93 -24.31 14.56 10.75
C PRO A 93 -22.92 14.26 10.20
N PHE A 94 -21.92 14.36 11.06
CA PHE A 94 -20.54 14.06 10.68
C PHE A 94 -19.78 13.45 11.85
N GLU A 95 -18.68 12.81 11.53
CA GLU A 95 -17.71 12.30 12.49
C GLU A 95 -16.30 12.78 12.09
N VAL A 96 -15.50 13.14 13.10
CA VAL A 96 -14.08 13.47 12.90
C VAL A 96 -13.23 12.29 13.34
N ILE A 97 -12.41 11.80 12.41
CA ILE A 97 -11.51 10.69 12.67
C ILE A 97 -10.10 11.24 12.84
N PRO A 98 -9.49 11.11 14.04
CA PRO A 98 -8.14 11.60 14.28
C PRO A 98 -7.11 10.93 13.38
N GLY A 99 -6.04 11.66 13.10
CA GLY A 99 -4.89 11.17 12.36
C GLY A 99 -3.58 11.49 13.09
N VAL A 100 -2.46 11.01 12.57
CA VAL A 100 -1.14 11.38 13.09
C VAL A 100 -0.69 12.65 12.38
N THR A 101 -0.67 13.75 13.12
CA THR A 101 -0.26 15.03 12.56
C THR A 101 1.22 15.03 12.14
N SER A 102 1.56 15.72 11.07
CA SER A 102 2.93 15.78 10.54
C SER A 102 3.93 16.38 11.52
N GLY A 103 3.49 17.26 12.44
CA GLY A 103 4.34 17.81 13.49
C GLY A 103 4.81 16.81 14.54
N VAL A 104 4.21 15.61 14.57
CA VAL A 104 4.64 14.48 15.41
C VAL A 104 5.28 13.39 14.56
N ALA A 105 4.61 13.00 13.47
CA ALA A 105 5.08 11.89 12.64
C ALA A 105 6.41 12.17 11.94
N VAL A 106 6.61 13.40 11.42
CA VAL A 106 7.80 13.76 10.65
C VAL A 106 9.06 13.86 11.52
N PRO A 107 9.04 14.52 12.71
CA PRO A 107 10.16 14.46 13.64
C PRO A 107 10.51 13.04 14.08
N ALA A 108 9.51 12.22 14.43
CA ALA A 108 9.71 10.83 14.81
C ALA A 108 10.44 10.02 13.72
N ALA A 109 10.04 10.19 12.44
CA ALA A 109 10.70 9.56 11.30
C ALA A 109 12.15 10.06 11.07
N ALA A 110 12.52 11.20 11.66
CA ALA A 110 13.88 11.75 11.65
C ALA A 110 14.66 11.43 12.94
N GLY A 111 14.11 10.61 13.84
CA GLY A 111 14.73 10.25 15.12
C GLY A 111 14.71 11.38 16.16
N ILE A 112 13.75 12.32 16.04
CA ILE A 112 13.60 13.45 16.94
C ILE A 112 12.32 13.28 17.76
N PRO A 113 12.37 13.00 19.06
CA PRO A 113 11.21 13.07 19.94
C PRO A 113 10.81 14.53 20.11
N VAL A 114 9.52 14.85 19.97
CA VAL A 114 9.05 16.23 20.14
C VAL A 114 8.91 16.63 21.62
N THR A 115 8.91 15.66 22.54
CA THR A 115 9.03 15.86 23.99
C THR A 115 10.06 14.89 24.55
N HIS A 116 10.74 15.29 25.62
CA HIS A 116 11.66 14.42 26.35
C HIS A 116 11.76 14.89 27.82
N ARG A 117 11.65 13.93 28.73
CA ARG A 117 11.76 14.20 30.18
C ARG A 117 13.10 14.87 30.52
N GLY A 118 13.07 15.98 31.23
CA GLY A 118 14.27 16.74 31.60
C GLY A 118 14.84 17.66 30.51
N ILE A 119 14.26 17.67 29.28
CA ILE A 119 14.74 18.53 28.18
C ILE A 119 13.59 19.44 27.69
N SER A 120 12.44 18.88 27.33
CA SER A 120 11.28 19.64 26.86
C SER A 120 9.99 18.89 27.18
N THR A 121 9.18 19.49 28.02
CA THR A 121 7.86 18.94 28.43
C THR A 121 6.70 19.56 27.66
N GLU A 122 6.96 20.61 26.86
CA GLU A 122 5.97 21.31 26.07
C GLU A 122 6.33 21.36 24.58
N VAL A 123 5.29 21.29 23.73
CA VAL A 123 5.42 21.43 22.27
C VAL A 123 4.52 22.56 21.80
N ALA A 124 5.09 23.52 21.10
CA ALA A 124 4.35 24.58 20.42
C ALA A 124 4.27 24.29 18.93
N PHE A 125 3.07 24.05 18.40
CA PHE A 125 2.81 23.97 16.95
C PHE A 125 2.49 25.37 16.41
N ARG A 126 3.22 25.79 15.36
CA ARG A 126 3.00 27.11 14.72
C ARG A 126 2.91 27.01 13.20
N ILE A 127 2.12 27.90 12.61
CA ILE A 127 2.06 28.13 11.16
C ILE A 127 2.88 29.36 10.80
N GLY A 128 3.90 29.19 9.98
CA GLY A 128 4.73 30.30 9.52
C GLY A 128 5.21 31.21 10.67
N ALA A 129 5.43 32.47 10.38
CA ALA A 129 5.92 33.46 11.34
C ALA A 129 4.82 34.22 12.12
N LYS A 130 3.55 33.84 12.01
CA LYS A 130 2.42 34.65 12.53
C LYS A 130 2.10 34.46 14.01
N ALA A 131 2.58 33.40 14.64
CA ALA A 131 2.20 33.07 16.01
C ALA A 131 3.00 33.86 17.05
N LYS A 132 2.33 34.25 18.18
CA LYS A 132 2.89 34.96 19.33
C LYS A 132 3.02 34.00 20.53
N GLY A 133 3.75 34.43 21.56
CA GLY A 133 3.94 33.71 22.83
C GLY A 133 5.32 33.09 23.00
N SER A 134 5.76 32.91 24.26
CA SER A 134 7.06 32.33 24.58
C SER A 134 7.15 30.86 24.19
N VAL A 135 8.33 30.47 23.72
CA VAL A 135 8.71 29.07 23.41
C VAL A 135 9.99 28.67 24.14
N GLU A 136 10.42 29.46 25.12
CA GLU A 136 11.55 29.16 26.00
C GLU A 136 11.34 27.81 26.69
N GLY A 137 12.34 26.95 26.69
CA GLY A 137 12.28 25.62 27.28
C GLY A 137 11.34 24.63 26.54
N LYS A 138 10.74 25.01 25.42
CA LYS A 138 9.78 24.20 24.65
C LYS A 138 10.37 23.70 23.35
N THR A 139 9.73 22.68 22.79
CA THR A 139 9.95 22.30 21.38
C THR A 139 9.03 23.12 20.48
N LEU A 140 9.59 23.87 19.54
CA LEU A 140 8.83 24.59 18.54
C LEU A 140 8.78 23.79 17.23
N VAL A 141 7.57 23.51 16.73
CA VAL A 141 7.36 22.79 15.48
C VAL A 141 6.61 23.70 14.49
N GLY A 142 7.27 24.01 13.38
CA GLY A 142 6.77 24.88 12.31
C GLY A 142 6.13 24.13 11.17
N TYR A 143 4.85 24.42 10.91
CA TYR A 143 4.11 23.97 9.72
C TYR A 143 4.12 25.08 8.67
N MET A 144 4.21 24.71 7.40
CA MET A 144 4.21 25.67 6.28
C MET A 144 5.26 26.79 6.45
N SER A 145 6.39 26.47 7.10
CA SER A 145 7.44 27.43 7.48
C SER A 145 8.67 27.33 6.59
N ALA A 146 8.71 26.41 5.62
CA ALA A 146 9.91 26.19 4.80
C ALA A 146 10.16 27.33 3.81
N GLU A 147 9.12 27.91 3.19
CA GLU A 147 9.24 29.05 2.29
C GLU A 147 9.62 30.34 3.03
N GLY A 148 9.05 30.54 4.23
CA GLY A 148 9.36 31.67 5.13
C GLY A 148 10.30 31.31 6.28
N LEU A 149 11.27 30.39 6.07
CA LEU A 149 12.11 29.84 7.13
C LEU A 149 12.86 30.92 7.91
N LYS A 150 13.40 31.92 7.22
CA LYS A 150 14.13 33.05 7.84
C LYS A 150 13.24 33.82 8.82
N ASP A 151 12.03 34.15 8.41
CA ASP A 151 11.11 34.90 9.26
C ASP A 151 10.55 34.06 10.39
N PHE A 152 10.31 32.75 10.16
CA PHE A 152 9.93 31.80 11.20
C PHE A 152 11.02 31.72 12.29
N LEU A 153 12.31 31.62 11.93
CA LEU A 153 13.42 31.56 12.87
C LEU A 153 13.69 32.87 13.58
N ARG A 154 13.47 34.04 12.92
CA ARG A 154 13.53 35.35 13.59
C ARG A 154 12.45 35.43 14.67
N LYS A 155 11.22 35.04 14.36
CA LYS A 155 10.13 34.99 15.34
C LYS A 155 10.37 33.98 16.46
N ALA A 156 11.07 32.88 16.20
CA ALA A 156 11.51 31.95 17.21
C ALA A 156 12.48 32.61 18.22
N LEU A 157 13.46 33.40 17.72
CA LEU A 157 14.35 34.21 18.58
C LEU A 157 13.58 35.22 19.44
N GLU A 158 12.68 35.97 18.83
CA GLU A 158 11.81 36.94 19.57
C GLU A 158 10.91 36.27 20.62
N SER A 159 10.68 34.96 20.50
CA SER A 159 9.85 34.16 21.38
C SER A 159 10.64 33.39 22.45
N GLY A 160 11.96 33.56 22.58
CA GLY A 160 12.78 32.96 23.61
C GLY A 160 13.75 31.86 23.14
N MET A 161 13.77 31.51 21.85
CA MET A 161 14.85 30.67 21.30
C MET A 161 16.15 31.45 21.20
N THR A 162 17.29 30.75 21.20
CA THR A 162 18.63 31.36 21.07
C THR A 162 19.23 31.08 19.71
N ARG A 163 20.30 31.81 19.35
CA ARG A 163 21.06 31.54 18.11
C ARG A 163 21.70 30.15 18.12
N SER A 164 22.00 29.59 19.28
CA SER A 164 22.55 28.25 19.45
C SER A 164 21.49 27.16 19.41
N SER A 165 20.20 27.49 19.56
CA SER A 165 19.11 26.51 19.56
C SER A 165 19.20 25.60 18.33
N PRO A 166 19.21 24.26 18.55
CA PRO A 166 19.27 23.29 17.46
C PRO A 166 18.00 23.34 16.58
N VAL A 167 18.20 23.16 15.26
CA VAL A 167 17.13 23.15 14.25
C VAL A 167 17.24 21.90 13.39
N ALA A 168 16.10 21.26 13.13
CA ALA A 168 15.94 20.28 12.07
C ALA A 168 14.92 20.78 11.05
N LEU A 169 15.31 20.81 9.76
CA LEU A 169 14.38 21.00 8.63
C LEU A 169 14.21 19.65 7.94
N ILE A 170 13.00 19.12 7.94
CA ILE A 170 12.70 17.78 7.42
C ILE A 170 11.78 17.91 6.21
N HIS A 171 12.33 17.69 5.03
CA HIS A 171 11.63 17.72 3.75
C HIS A 171 11.07 16.35 3.41
N LYS A 172 9.82 16.27 2.90
CA LYS A 172 9.11 15.04 2.53
C LYS A 172 9.17 13.96 3.64
N GLY A 173 9.03 14.38 4.90
CA GLY A 173 9.10 13.46 6.04
C GLY A 173 8.11 12.30 5.91
N THR A 174 8.54 11.10 6.34
CA THR A 174 7.82 9.82 6.21
C THR A 174 7.67 9.26 4.79
N LEU A 175 8.23 9.92 3.78
CA LEU A 175 8.22 9.46 2.38
C LEU A 175 9.62 9.03 1.93
N PRO A 176 9.76 8.21 0.86
CA PRO A 176 11.05 7.74 0.36
C PRO A 176 12.06 8.84 0.08
N GLY A 177 11.60 9.99 -0.38
CA GLY A 177 12.44 11.16 -0.64
C GLY A 177 12.75 12.03 0.58
N GLN A 178 12.59 11.52 1.82
CA GLN A 178 12.88 12.28 3.04
C GLN A 178 14.34 12.73 3.08
N ARG A 179 14.52 14.04 3.28
CA ARG A 179 15.85 14.66 3.56
C ARG A 179 15.74 15.50 4.80
N THR A 180 16.76 15.43 5.65
CA THR A 180 16.82 16.19 6.91
C THR A 180 18.09 17.02 6.96
N LEU A 181 17.95 18.32 7.18
CA LEU A 181 19.03 19.25 7.48
C LEU A 181 19.05 19.52 8.98
N PHE A 182 20.18 19.28 9.62
CA PHE A 182 20.44 19.65 11.01
C PHE A 182 21.37 20.86 11.07
N SER A 183 21.02 21.84 11.88
CA SER A 183 21.77 23.10 12.02
C SER A 183 21.44 23.79 13.36
N THR A 184 21.76 25.07 13.48
CA THR A 184 21.30 25.96 14.55
C THR A 184 20.57 27.16 13.94
N VAL A 185 19.75 27.82 14.75
CA VAL A 185 19.04 29.05 14.34
C VAL A 185 20.01 30.08 13.75
N GLY A 186 21.12 30.33 14.45
CA GLY A 186 22.12 31.33 14.03
C GLY A 186 22.81 30.97 12.71
N ARG A 187 23.13 29.68 12.47
CA ARG A 187 23.76 29.25 11.21
C ARG A 187 22.80 29.41 10.02
N ILE A 188 21.54 29.01 10.18
CA ILE A 188 20.54 29.16 9.10
C ILE A 188 20.29 30.65 8.80
N LEU A 189 20.18 31.49 9.82
CA LEU A 189 19.95 32.93 9.62
C LEU A 189 21.15 33.65 8.98
N ARG A 190 22.38 33.16 9.18
CA ARG A 190 23.60 33.71 8.54
C ARG A 190 23.63 33.41 7.03
N ASP A 191 23.29 32.15 6.66
CA ASP A 191 23.36 31.66 5.28
C ASP A 191 22.05 30.97 4.83
N PRO A 192 20.93 31.69 4.78
CA PRO A 192 19.62 31.07 4.45
C PRO A 192 19.58 30.49 3.03
N HIS A 193 20.41 31.02 2.11
CA HIS A 193 20.48 30.53 0.73
C HIS A 193 21.14 29.16 0.57
N LYS A 194 21.87 28.69 1.59
CA LYS A 194 22.41 27.31 1.62
C LYS A 194 21.35 26.27 1.92
N VAL A 195 20.15 26.69 2.41
CA VAL A 195 19.05 25.79 2.71
C VAL A 195 18.23 25.55 1.43
N LYS A 196 18.61 24.53 0.65
CA LYS A 196 17.91 24.14 -0.60
C LYS A 196 16.80 23.12 -0.33
N MET A 197 15.89 23.42 0.60
CA MET A 197 14.75 22.57 0.96
C MET A 197 13.45 23.37 0.98
N GLY A 198 12.57 23.09 0.05
CA GLY A 198 11.23 23.68 -0.06
C GLY A 198 10.13 22.82 0.56
N PRO A 199 8.86 23.21 0.41
CA PRO A 199 7.71 22.41 0.84
C PRO A 199 7.60 21.08 0.03
N PRO A 200 6.95 20.05 0.60
CA PRO A 200 6.43 20.00 1.96
C PRO A 200 7.54 19.74 2.98
N ALA A 201 7.62 20.54 4.04
CA ALA A 201 8.61 20.34 5.10
C ALA A 201 8.09 20.77 6.48
N ILE A 202 8.64 20.14 7.51
CA ILE A 202 8.45 20.50 8.92
C ILE A 202 9.76 21.05 9.46
N VAL A 203 9.67 22.13 10.25
CA VAL A 203 10.79 22.71 10.99
C VAL A 203 10.64 22.36 12.46
N VAL A 204 11.70 21.83 13.08
CA VAL A 204 11.74 21.57 14.52
C VAL A 204 12.86 22.41 15.13
N VAL A 205 12.57 23.18 16.17
CA VAL A 205 13.56 23.99 16.91
C VAL A 205 13.51 23.63 18.38
N GLY A 206 14.64 23.41 19.00
CA GLY A 206 14.75 23.11 20.44
C GLY A 206 15.76 21.99 20.72
N GLU A 207 16.10 21.83 22.00
CA GLU A 207 17.15 20.92 22.47
C GLU A 207 16.87 19.44 22.12
N VAL A 208 15.61 19.06 21.96
CA VAL A 208 15.23 17.70 21.53
C VAL A 208 15.83 17.28 20.19
N VAL A 209 16.20 18.24 19.32
CA VAL A 209 16.86 17.97 18.05
C VAL A 209 18.23 17.33 18.24
N SER A 210 18.92 17.66 19.33
CA SER A 210 20.24 17.09 19.68
C SER A 210 20.17 15.64 20.12
N LEU A 211 19.00 15.16 20.57
CA LEU A 211 18.77 13.78 21.02
C LEU A 211 18.93 12.75 19.90
N ARG A 212 18.85 13.18 18.62
CA ARG A 212 19.03 12.26 17.48
C ARG A 212 20.32 11.43 17.55
N HIS A 213 21.37 11.96 18.19
CA HIS A 213 22.64 11.25 18.38
C HIS A 213 22.54 10.16 19.44
N GLN A 214 21.69 10.35 20.44
CA GLN A 214 21.44 9.40 21.53
C GLN A 214 20.40 8.36 21.15
N VAL A 215 19.36 8.76 20.40
CA VAL A 215 18.34 7.84 19.83
C VAL A 215 18.99 6.85 18.87
N GLY A 216 20.14 7.21 18.31
CA GLY A 216 20.90 6.35 17.40
C GLY A 216 20.28 6.25 16.00
N ARG A 217 20.91 5.44 15.17
CA ARG A 217 20.34 5.09 13.84
C ARG A 217 19.17 4.15 14.07
N GLN A 218 17.98 4.59 13.70
CA GLN A 218 16.84 3.68 13.60
C GLN A 218 17.18 2.64 12.54
N ASP A 219 16.97 1.37 12.84
CA ASP A 219 16.97 0.33 11.81
C ASP A 219 15.74 0.60 10.91
N LYS A 220 16.02 1.04 9.71
CA LYS A 220 14.98 1.40 8.74
C LYS A 220 14.75 0.30 7.70
N GLY A 221 15.44 -0.84 7.87
CA GLY A 221 15.45 -1.93 6.89
C GLY A 221 16.23 -1.60 5.61
N ARG A 222 16.51 -2.64 4.83
CA ARG A 222 17.38 -2.61 3.63
C ARG A 222 16.76 -1.91 2.43
N LEU A 223 15.43 -1.73 2.42
CA LEU A 223 14.66 -1.01 1.39
C LEU A 223 14.20 0.38 1.87
N SER A 224 14.77 0.88 2.97
CA SER A 224 14.44 2.21 3.47
C SER A 224 14.66 3.29 2.42
N GLY A 225 13.66 4.13 2.22
CA GLY A 225 13.67 5.19 1.20
C GLY A 225 13.42 4.69 -0.22
N ARG A 226 13.04 3.42 -0.41
CA ARG A 226 12.66 2.84 -1.70
C ARG A 226 11.15 2.70 -1.81
N ARG A 227 10.64 2.94 -3.01
CA ARG A 227 9.23 2.67 -3.37
C ARG A 227 9.16 1.36 -4.15
N VAL A 228 8.29 0.45 -3.70
CA VAL A 228 8.04 -0.84 -4.32
C VAL A 228 6.57 -0.94 -4.73
N ILE A 229 6.31 -1.24 -5.99
CA ILE A 229 4.97 -1.54 -6.48
C ILE A 229 4.79 -3.06 -6.51
N LEU A 230 3.77 -3.55 -5.80
CA LEU A 230 3.36 -4.95 -5.83
C LEU A 230 2.17 -5.12 -6.77
N THR A 231 2.31 -5.96 -7.78
CA THR A 231 1.23 -6.26 -8.73
C THR A 231 0.48 -7.55 -8.40
N VAL A 232 0.68 -8.07 -7.21
CA VAL A 232 0.01 -9.26 -6.69
C VAL A 232 -1.49 -9.06 -6.53
N SER A 233 -2.27 -10.14 -6.51
CA SER A 233 -3.70 -10.07 -6.21
C SER A 233 -3.96 -9.55 -4.80
N SER A 234 -5.13 -8.96 -4.57
CA SER A 234 -5.53 -8.41 -3.27
C SER A 234 -5.48 -9.47 -2.14
N ALA A 235 -5.68 -10.74 -2.46
CA ALA A 235 -5.61 -11.83 -1.51
C ALA A 235 -4.19 -12.09 -0.97
N LEU A 236 -3.15 -11.79 -1.75
CA LEU A 236 -1.74 -11.93 -1.35
C LEU A 236 -1.16 -10.62 -0.82
N ALA A 237 -1.82 -9.50 -1.09
CA ALA A 237 -1.29 -8.18 -0.82
C ALA A 237 -0.87 -7.97 0.65
N LYS A 238 -1.67 -8.47 1.61
CA LYS A 238 -1.39 -8.29 3.04
C LYS A 238 -0.06 -8.92 3.46
N GLU A 239 0.15 -10.18 3.11
CA GLU A 239 1.37 -10.94 3.42
C GLU A 239 2.58 -10.30 2.72
N TRP A 240 2.46 -9.98 1.44
CA TRP A 240 3.53 -9.39 0.67
C TRP A 240 3.89 -7.96 1.13
N CYS A 241 2.90 -7.12 1.45
CA CYS A 241 3.17 -5.79 2.01
C CYS A 241 4.00 -5.89 3.28
N GLN A 242 3.63 -6.79 4.19
CA GLN A 242 4.33 -6.93 5.46
C GLN A 242 5.83 -7.19 5.24
N VAL A 243 6.20 -8.14 4.38
CA VAL A 243 7.61 -8.49 4.09
C VAL A 243 8.42 -7.28 3.59
N PHE A 244 7.84 -6.46 2.70
CA PHE A 244 8.56 -5.30 2.16
C PHE A 244 8.52 -4.09 3.09
N GLU A 245 7.44 -3.90 3.85
CA GLU A 245 7.32 -2.83 4.83
C GLU A 245 8.25 -3.04 6.04
N GLU A 246 8.45 -4.28 6.48
CA GLU A 246 9.43 -4.65 7.52
C GLU A 246 10.86 -4.28 7.10
N GLU A 247 11.16 -4.31 5.80
CA GLU A 247 12.41 -3.81 5.23
C GLU A 247 12.43 -2.30 4.94
N GLY A 248 11.42 -1.58 5.39
CA GLY A 248 11.33 -0.12 5.31
C GLY A 248 10.92 0.44 3.95
N ALA A 249 10.39 -0.38 3.04
CA ALA A 249 9.90 0.09 1.75
C ALA A 249 8.56 0.86 1.89
N GLU A 250 8.37 1.88 1.05
CA GLU A 250 7.02 2.40 0.76
C GLU A 250 6.36 1.48 -0.26
N VAL A 251 5.35 0.72 0.19
CA VAL A 251 4.68 -0.29 -0.65
C VAL A 251 3.39 0.26 -1.24
N TRP A 252 3.26 0.16 -2.57
CA TRP A 252 2.02 0.45 -3.30
C TRP A 252 1.48 -0.83 -3.93
N VAL A 253 0.27 -1.24 -3.55
CA VAL A 253 -0.38 -2.42 -4.12
C VAL A 253 -1.25 -1.99 -5.29
N ILE A 254 -0.88 -2.42 -6.48
CA ILE A 254 -1.62 -2.18 -7.72
C ILE A 254 -1.90 -3.54 -8.37
N PRO A 255 -2.98 -4.22 -7.98
CA PRO A 255 -3.29 -5.56 -8.47
C PRO A 255 -3.45 -5.57 -9.99
N MET A 256 -2.83 -6.56 -10.65
CA MET A 256 -2.97 -6.79 -12.09
C MET A 256 -3.93 -7.93 -12.41
N THR A 257 -4.37 -8.64 -11.38
CA THR A 257 -5.36 -9.72 -11.48
C THR A 257 -6.30 -9.63 -10.30
N GLN A 258 -7.58 -9.66 -10.57
CA GLN A 258 -8.63 -9.81 -9.58
C GLN A 258 -9.14 -11.25 -9.64
N ILE A 259 -9.41 -11.84 -8.49
CA ILE A 259 -9.96 -13.19 -8.35
C ILE A 259 -11.40 -13.04 -7.88
N ASP A 260 -12.33 -13.40 -8.75
CA ASP A 260 -13.75 -13.40 -8.43
C ASP A 260 -14.18 -14.84 -8.14
N GLU A 261 -14.52 -15.13 -6.90
CA GLU A 261 -15.01 -16.46 -6.49
C GLU A 261 -16.39 -16.73 -7.05
N ILE A 262 -16.64 -17.99 -7.39
CA ILE A 262 -17.97 -18.41 -7.86
C ILE A 262 -18.85 -18.66 -6.65
N ALA A 263 -20.11 -18.18 -6.72
CA ALA A 263 -21.06 -18.32 -5.62
C ALA A 263 -21.23 -19.79 -5.20
N PRO A 264 -21.29 -20.12 -3.91
CA PRO A 264 -21.37 -21.50 -3.39
C PRO A 264 -22.49 -22.34 -4.03
N ARG A 265 -23.67 -21.75 -4.28
CA ARG A 265 -24.82 -22.40 -4.94
C ARG A 265 -24.53 -22.88 -6.38
N LYS A 266 -23.45 -22.42 -7.00
CA LYS A 266 -23.03 -22.84 -8.35
C LYS A 266 -21.95 -23.91 -8.32
N PHE A 267 -21.46 -24.29 -7.15
CA PHE A 267 -20.47 -25.35 -7.02
C PHE A 267 -21.15 -26.73 -7.17
N PRO A 268 -20.65 -27.61 -8.04
CA PRO A 268 -21.27 -28.92 -8.29
C PRO A 268 -20.92 -29.91 -7.17
N LEU A 269 -21.64 -29.88 -6.05
CA LEU A 269 -21.43 -30.78 -4.91
C LEU A 269 -21.51 -32.26 -5.33
N ARG A 270 -22.36 -32.62 -6.30
CA ARG A 270 -22.43 -33.99 -6.86
C ARG A 270 -21.09 -34.47 -7.45
N ASP A 271 -20.32 -33.58 -8.05
CA ASP A 271 -19.00 -33.92 -8.55
C ASP A 271 -18.02 -34.20 -7.44
N LEU A 272 -18.15 -33.49 -6.31
CA LEU A 272 -17.35 -33.73 -5.11
C LEU A 272 -17.63 -35.13 -4.55
N ASP A 273 -18.91 -35.55 -4.46
CA ASP A 273 -19.31 -36.84 -3.90
C ASP A 273 -18.73 -38.01 -4.70
N GLN A 274 -18.60 -37.85 -6.02
CA GLN A 274 -18.10 -38.86 -6.94
C GLN A 274 -16.57 -38.90 -7.12
N THR A 275 -15.84 -38.09 -6.37
CA THR A 275 -14.37 -38.00 -6.49
C THR A 275 -13.65 -38.47 -5.24
N THR A 276 -12.49 -39.09 -5.43
CA THR A 276 -11.57 -39.48 -4.37
C THR A 276 -10.54 -38.37 -4.11
N TRP A 277 -9.99 -37.81 -5.16
CA TRP A 277 -8.95 -36.79 -5.09
C TRP A 277 -9.45 -35.39 -5.46
N ILE A 278 -8.98 -34.39 -4.75
CA ILE A 278 -9.12 -32.98 -5.12
C ILE A 278 -7.74 -32.44 -5.47
N ALA A 279 -7.57 -32.00 -6.71
CA ALA A 279 -6.35 -31.38 -7.18
C ALA A 279 -6.45 -29.84 -7.11
N LEU A 280 -5.50 -29.20 -6.43
CA LEU A 280 -5.44 -27.76 -6.23
C LEU A 280 -4.11 -27.21 -6.75
N THR A 281 -4.17 -26.38 -7.79
CA THR A 281 -3.00 -25.82 -8.45
C THR A 281 -2.67 -24.40 -8.02
N SER A 282 -3.47 -23.81 -7.13
CA SER A 282 -3.26 -22.45 -6.61
C SER A 282 -3.93 -22.21 -5.28
N GLY A 283 -3.40 -21.27 -4.49
CA GLY A 283 -4.04 -20.84 -3.25
C GLY A 283 -5.41 -20.17 -3.46
N ALA A 284 -5.66 -19.60 -4.63
CA ALA A 284 -6.98 -19.10 -5.01
C ALA A 284 -7.99 -20.25 -5.12
N GLY A 285 -7.59 -21.37 -5.73
CA GLY A 285 -8.41 -22.58 -5.80
C GLY A 285 -8.75 -23.13 -4.42
N VAL A 286 -7.81 -23.12 -3.47
CA VAL A 286 -8.05 -23.53 -2.08
C VAL A 286 -9.13 -22.66 -1.43
N ARG A 287 -8.95 -21.34 -1.44
CA ARG A 287 -9.91 -20.39 -0.83
C ARG A 287 -11.29 -20.51 -1.46
N ALA A 288 -11.34 -20.54 -2.78
CA ALA A 288 -12.60 -20.66 -3.52
C ALA A 288 -13.31 -21.99 -3.25
N LEU A 289 -12.57 -23.12 -3.14
CA LEU A 289 -13.14 -24.42 -2.76
C LEU A 289 -13.74 -24.37 -1.35
N VAL A 290 -12.98 -23.87 -0.36
CA VAL A 290 -13.46 -23.77 1.03
C VAL A 290 -14.71 -22.89 1.10
N HIS A 291 -14.73 -21.76 0.40
CA HIS A 291 -15.90 -20.90 0.32
C HIS A 291 -17.10 -21.61 -0.36
N ALA A 292 -16.83 -22.34 -1.45
CA ALA A 292 -17.87 -23.00 -2.23
C ALA A 292 -18.55 -24.17 -1.50
N VAL A 293 -17.80 -24.94 -0.71
CA VAL A 293 -18.37 -26.07 0.05
C VAL A 293 -19.10 -25.62 1.32
N ALA A 294 -18.84 -24.41 1.80
CA ALA A 294 -19.40 -23.80 3.02
C ALA A 294 -19.14 -24.56 4.32
N ASP A 295 -19.13 -25.89 4.29
CA ASP A 295 -18.78 -26.76 5.42
C ASP A 295 -17.61 -27.65 5.03
N ILE A 296 -16.44 -27.39 5.65
CA ILE A 296 -15.19 -28.08 5.37
C ILE A 296 -15.24 -29.58 5.69
N ARG A 297 -16.12 -30.02 6.58
CA ARG A 297 -16.32 -31.42 6.92
C ARG A 297 -16.73 -32.28 5.73
N LYS A 298 -17.34 -31.68 4.71
CA LYS A 298 -17.65 -32.35 3.42
C LYS A 298 -16.41 -32.79 2.66
N LEU A 299 -15.23 -32.28 3.01
CA LEU A 299 -13.96 -32.66 2.43
C LEU A 299 -13.20 -33.72 3.24
N SER A 300 -13.70 -34.15 4.40
CA SER A 300 -13.00 -35.03 5.32
C SER A 300 -12.65 -36.41 4.75
N THR A 301 -13.44 -36.92 3.80
CA THR A 301 -13.21 -38.21 3.12
C THR A 301 -12.41 -38.06 1.81
N LYS A 302 -12.00 -36.84 1.43
CA LYS A 302 -11.31 -36.56 0.18
C LYS A 302 -9.81 -36.46 0.41
N LYS A 303 -9.04 -37.03 -0.50
CA LYS A 303 -7.60 -36.86 -0.56
C LYS A 303 -7.24 -35.57 -1.30
N ILE A 304 -6.33 -34.77 -0.78
CA ILE A 304 -5.97 -33.46 -1.35
C ILE A 304 -4.55 -33.51 -1.90
N ALA A 305 -4.41 -33.25 -3.21
CA ALA A 305 -3.15 -33.11 -3.89
C ALA A 305 -2.93 -31.64 -4.32
N VAL A 306 -1.77 -31.09 -4.01
CA VAL A 306 -1.43 -29.70 -4.31
C VAL A 306 -0.14 -29.58 -5.13
N VAL A 307 -0.05 -28.52 -5.93
CA VAL A 307 1.08 -28.30 -6.86
C VAL A 307 2.40 -28.03 -6.13
N GLY A 308 2.38 -27.51 -4.92
CA GLY A 308 3.60 -27.18 -4.20
C GLY A 308 3.37 -26.66 -2.76
N PRO A 309 4.49 -26.38 -2.04
CA PRO A 309 4.46 -26.03 -0.60
C PRO A 309 3.61 -24.82 -0.24
N SER A 310 3.60 -23.78 -1.09
CA SER A 310 2.81 -22.57 -0.84
C SER A 310 1.30 -22.86 -0.86
N THR A 311 0.83 -23.69 -1.79
CA THR A 311 -0.58 -24.13 -1.83
C THR A 311 -0.92 -25.02 -0.64
N ALA A 312 0.00 -25.92 -0.24
CA ALA A 312 -0.16 -26.74 0.94
C ALA A 312 -0.29 -25.92 2.24
N ARG A 313 0.50 -24.85 2.36
CA ARG A 313 0.41 -23.92 3.51
C ARG A 313 -0.98 -23.29 3.58
N ILE A 314 -1.54 -22.85 2.45
CA ILE A 314 -2.88 -22.26 2.41
C ILE A 314 -3.96 -23.29 2.76
N CYS A 315 -3.83 -24.54 2.30
CA CYS A 315 -4.72 -25.63 2.74
C CYS A 315 -4.75 -25.76 4.27
N ARG A 316 -3.57 -25.85 4.90
CA ARG A 316 -3.45 -25.96 6.36
C ARG A 316 -4.01 -24.74 7.11
N GLN A 317 -3.82 -23.53 6.59
CA GLN A 317 -4.41 -22.30 7.16
C GLN A 317 -5.95 -22.34 7.18
N HIS A 318 -6.55 -23.10 6.25
CA HIS A 318 -7.99 -23.32 6.19
C HIS A 318 -8.45 -24.64 6.82
N GLY A 319 -7.58 -25.33 7.61
CA GLY A 319 -7.91 -26.57 8.29
C GLY A 319 -7.98 -27.80 7.38
N LEU A 320 -7.45 -27.73 6.15
CA LEU A 320 -7.39 -28.86 5.21
C LEU A 320 -6.06 -29.62 5.36
N GLY A 321 -6.15 -30.94 5.57
CA GLY A 321 -5.02 -31.86 5.40
C GLY A 321 -4.58 -31.89 3.93
N VAL A 322 -3.31 -32.22 3.70
CA VAL A 322 -2.76 -32.37 2.34
C VAL A 322 -2.09 -33.74 2.28
N ASP A 323 -2.58 -34.61 1.40
CA ASP A 323 -2.11 -35.98 1.26
C ASP A 323 -0.92 -36.07 0.31
N PHE A 324 -0.85 -35.15 -0.66
CA PHE A 324 0.27 -35.12 -1.62
C PHE A 324 0.66 -33.69 -2.03
N VAL A 325 1.95 -33.44 -2.01
CA VAL A 325 2.55 -32.17 -2.49
C VAL A 325 3.46 -32.51 -3.68
N GLY A 326 3.22 -31.85 -4.82
CA GLY A 326 4.06 -32.03 -6.01
C GLY A 326 5.53 -31.70 -5.69
N PRO A 327 6.49 -32.60 -6.06
CA PRO A 327 7.90 -32.44 -5.68
C PRO A 327 8.65 -31.32 -6.43
N GLY A 328 8.04 -30.78 -7.49
CA GLY A 328 8.64 -29.72 -8.34
C GLY A 328 7.61 -28.70 -8.81
N PRO A 329 8.04 -27.68 -9.52
CA PRO A 329 7.18 -26.58 -9.93
C PRO A 329 6.15 -26.99 -10.99
N GLY A 330 4.92 -26.47 -10.82
CA GLY A 330 3.86 -26.54 -11.80
C GLY A 330 3.09 -27.86 -11.89
N ALA A 331 2.03 -27.84 -12.68
CA ALA A 331 1.10 -28.95 -12.84
C ALA A 331 1.75 -30.22 -13.43
N ILE A 332 2.78 -30.08 -14.28
CA ILE A 332 3.48 -31.23 -14.88
C ILE A 332 4.16 -32.06 -13.80
N SER A 333 4.83 -31.47 -12.84
CA SER A 333 5.48 -32.17 -11.74
C SER A 333 4.46 -32.90 -10.86
N LEU A 334 3.32 -32.27 -10.57
CA LEU A 334 2.23 -32.89 -9.82
C LEU A 334 1.68 -34.13 -10.53
N VAL A 335 1.43 -34.03 -11.85
CA VAL A 335 0.90 -35.15 -12.65
C VAL A 335 1.90 -36.30 -12.76
N LYS A 336 3.17 -35.98 -13.04
CA LYS A 336 4.23 -36.99 -13.20
C LYS A 336 4.34 -37.91 -11.96
N ASN A 337 4.15 -37.33 -10.78
CA ASN A 337 4.29 -38.03 -9.49
C ASN A 337 2.93 -38.25 -8.80
N TRP A 338 1.84 -38.27 -9.58
CA TRP A 338 0.48 -38.42 -9.03
C TRP A 338 0.33 -39.74 -8.25
N PRO A 339 -0.12 -39.73 -6.98
CA PRO A 339 -0.10 -40.89 -6.10
C PRO A 339 -1.33 -41.78 -6.22
N GLY A 340 -2.42 -41.33 -6.88
CA GLY A 340 -3.69 -42.05 -6.97
C GLY A 340 -3.67 -43.20 -7.96
N HIS A 341 -4.62 -44.13 -7.79
CA HIS A 341 -4.86 -45.24 -8.70
C HIS A 341 -5.83 -44.85 -9.83
N ARG A 342 -5.81 -45.59 -10.96
CA ARG A 342 -6.57 -45.21 -12.19
C ARG A 342 -8.10 -45.29 -12.01
N ASP A 343 -8.58 -46.05 -11.06
CA ASP A 343 -9.98 -46.17 -10.67
C ASP A 343 -10.48 -45.01 -9.80
N GLU A 344 -9.55 -44.21 -9.26
CA GLU A 344 -9.87 -43.05 -8.45
C GLU A 344 -10.18 -41.82 -9.32
N ALA A 345 -11.33 -41.19 -9.08
CA ALA A 345 -11.72 -39.99 -9.80
C ALA A 345 -11.09 -38.72 -9.15
N VAL A 346 -10.69 -37.78 -10.00
CA VAL A 346 -10.03 -36.53 -9.63
C VAL A 346 -10.91 -35.34 -9.94
N LEU A 347 -11.15 -34.48 -8.95
CA LEU A 347 -11.74 -33.16 -9.15
C LEU A 347 -10.66 -32.09 -9.18
N HIS A 348 -10.48 -31.41 -10.31
CA HIS A 348 -9.60 -30.26 -10.41
C HIS A 348 -10.35 -28.96 -10.21
N CYS A 349 -10.11 -28.28 -9.07
CA CYS A 349 -10.66 -26.97 -8.78
C CYS A 349 -9.74 -25.89 -9.39
N THR A 350 -10.25 -25.13 -10.36
CA THR A 350 -9.46 -24.18 -11.16
C THR A 350 -10.19 -22.87 -11.41
N GLY A 351 -9.44 -21.85 -11.87
CA GLY A 351 -9.97 -20.57 -12.35
C GLY A 351 -10.12 -20.49 -13.89
N SER A 352 -9.75 -21.54 -14.61
CA SER A 352 -9.84 -21.56 -16.09
C SER A 352 -11.02 -22.36 -16.59
N THR A 353 -11.67 -21.87 -17.64
CA THR A 353 -12.70 -22.61 -18.39
C THR A 353 -12.11 -23.54 -19.43
N GLU A 354 -10.83 -23.36 -19.80
CA GLU A 354 -10.11 -24.19 -20.76
C GLU A 354 -9.45 -25.38 -20.09
N GLU A 355 -9.26 -26.46 -20.84
CA GLU A 355 -8.53 -27.63 -20.36
C GLU A 355 -7.05 -27.29 -20.19
N GLY A 356 -6.56 -27.48 -18.97
CA GLY A 356 -5.17 -27.24 -18.62
C GLY A 356 -4.31 -28.50 -18.69
N VAL A 357 -3.00 -28.32 -18.52
CA VAL A 357 -2.01 -29.40 -18.53
C VAL A 357 -2.34 -30.51 -17.53
N LEU A 358 -2.87 -30.17 -16.34
CA LEU A 358 -3.19 -31.18 -15.31
C LEU A 358 -4.25 -32.15 -15.80
N GLN A 359 -5.38 -31.63 -16.32
CA GLN A 359 -6.49 -32.48 -16.77
C GLN A 359 -6.07 -33.35 -17.96
N SER A 360 -5.47 -32.73 -19.00
CA SER A 360 -5.07 -33.44 -20.22
C SER A 360 -4.07 -34.54 -19.92
N GLN A 361 -3.10 -34.30 -19.07
CA GLN A 361 -2.06 -35.29 -18.74
C GLN A 361 -2.58 -36.41 -17.81
N LEU A 362 -3.42 -36.11 -16.85
CA LEU A 362 -4.05 -37.14 -16.01
C LEU A 362 -4.98 -38.04 -16.84
N ARG A 363 -5.78 -37.46 -17.76
CA ARG A 363 -6.61 -38.25 -18.67
C ARG A 363 -5.79 -39.17 -19.61
N LYS A 364 -4.66 -38.68 -20.14
CA LYS A 364 -3.73 -39.50 -20.89
C LYS A 364 -3.17 -40.69 -20.10
N ARG A 365 -3.09 -40.55 -18.78
CA ARG A 365 -2.70 -41.63 -17.85
C ARG A 365 -3.87 -42.51 -17.43
N GLY A 366 -5.08 -42.29 -17.96
CA GLY A 366 -6.28 -43.10 -17.71
C GLY A 366 -7.12 -42.71 -16.47
N PHE A 367 -6.86 -41.54 -15.86
CA PHE A 367 -7.67 -41.07 -14.72
C PHE A 367 -8.99 -40.43 -15.20
N ALA A 368 -10.08 -40.65 -14.44
CA ALA A 368 -11.31 -39.92 -14.57
C ALA A 368 -11.14 -38.54 -13.96
N VAL A 369 -11.07 -37.47 -14.80
CA VAL A 369 -10.83 -36.10 -14.30
C VAL A 369 -12.03 -35.23 -14.60
N LYS A 370 -12.66 -34.75 -13.54
CA LYS A 370 -13.67 -33.68 -13.59
C LYS A 370 -13.02 -32.33 -13.29
N ARG A 371 -13.54 -31.27 -13.89
CA ARG A 371 -13.10 -29.90 -13.68
C ARG A 371 -14.21 -29.08 -13.08
N SER A 372 -13.93 -28.39 -11.98
CA SER A 372 -14.81 -27.38 -11.42
C SER A 372 -14.14 -26.02 -11.46
N VAL A 373 -14.79 -25.06 -12.10
CA VAL A 373 -14.34 -23.67 -12.09
C VAL A 373 -14.87 -23.03 -10.82
N VAL A 374 -13.99 -22.79 -9.86
CA VAL A 374 -14.34 -22.26 -8.52
C VAL A 374 -14.06 -20.76 -8.37
N TYR A 375 -13.29 -20.16 -9.29
CA TYR A 375 -13.05 -18.74 -9.36
C TYR A 375 -12.81 -18.31 -10.81
N ARG A 376 -12.78 -17.00 -11.05
CA ARG A 376 -12.39 -16.43 -12.34
C ARG A 376 -11.30 -15.39 -12.13
N ASN A 377 -10.32 -15.39 -13.01
CA ASN A 377 -9.34 -14.33 -13.10
C ASN A 377 -9.92 -13.21 -13.97
N THR A 378 -10.16 -12.07 -13.38
CA THR A 378 -10.67 -10.88 -14.07
C THR A 378 -9.64 -9.75 -14.07
N ILE A 379 -9.85 -8.79 -14.95
CA ILE A 379 -9.01 -7.60 -15.02
C ILE A 379 -9.49 -6.64 -13.93
N PRO A 380 -8.61 -6.26 -12.97
CA PRO A 380 -8.98 -5.25 -11.99
C PRO A 380 -9.21 -3.89 -12.66
N PRO A 381 -10.01 -3.01 -12.06
CA PRO A 381 -10.15 -1.64 -12.56
C PRO A 381 -8.80 -0.94 -12.55
N LYS A 382 -8.61 -0.06 -13.54
CA LYS A 382 -7.42 0.80 -13.58
C LYS A 382 -7.38 1.70 -12.34
N PRO A 383 -6.22 1.89 -11.71
CA PRO A 383 -6.10 2.81 -10.59
C PRO A 383 -6.54 4.23 -10.95
N PRO A 384 -6.94 5.06 -9.97
CA PRO A 384 -7.25 6.46 -10.19
C PRO A 384 -6.11 7.19 -10.94
N HIS A 385 -6.43 8.11 -11.83
CA HIS A 385 -5.43 8.84 -12.62
C HIS A 385 -4.38 9.53 -11.75
N VAL A 386 -4.80 10.12 -10.62
CA VAL A 386 -3.89 10.78 -9.67
C VAL A 386 -2.80 9.84 -9.14
N VAL A 387 -3.10 8.56 -8.96
CA VAL A 387 -2.13 7.53 -8.53
C VAL A 387 -1.10 7.28 -9.62
N LEU A 388 -1.55 7.06 -10.85
CA LEU A 388 -0.65 6.80 -11.99
C LEU A 388 0.20 8.04 -12.35
N ASP A 389 -0.38 9.24 -12.25
CA ASP A 389 0.32 10.49 -12.52
C ASP A 389 1.38 10.78 -11.46
N GLN A 390 1.11 10.46 -10.20
CA GLN A 390 2.11 10.53 -9.14
C GLN A 390 3.28 9.58 -9.40
N LEU A 391 2.99 8.34 -9.81
CA LEU A 391 4.02 7.37 -10.18
C LEU A 391 4.85 7.84 -11.38
N ARG A 392 4.22 8.42 -12.39
CA ARG A 392 4.94 9.00 -13.56
C ARG A 392 5.85 10.14 -13.15
N LYS A 393 5.40 10.97 -12.22
CA LYS A 393 6.13 12.16 -11.76
C LYS A 393 7.29 11.84 -10.83
N GLU A 394 7.07 10.94 -9.86
CA GLU A 394 8.05 10.64 -8.82
C GLU A 394 8.87 9.37 -9.08
N GLY A 395 8.40 8.52 -10.00
CA GLY A 395 9.02 7.23 -10.27
C GLY A 395 8.76 6.19 -9.18
N THR A 396 9.38 5.04 -9.37
CA THR A 396 9.47 3.96 -8.38
C THR A 396 10.82 3.27 -8.54
N ASP A 397 11.33 2.68 -7.45
CA ASP A 397 12.58 1.94 -7.50
C ASP A 397 12.37 0.54 -8.09
N TRP A 398 11.27 -0.11 -7.70
CA TRP A 398 10.96 -1.47 -8.08
C TRP A 398 9.48 -1.69 -8.42
N VAL A 399 9.24 -2.56 -9.41
CA VAL A 399 7.93 -3.18 -9.66
C VAL A 399 8.07 -4.68 -9.54
N VAL A 400 7.22 -5.31 -8.76
CA VAL A 400 7.18 -6.76 -8.56
C VAL A 400 6.05 -7.36 -9.38
N PHE A 401 6.37 -8.25 -10.32
CA PHE A 401 5.38 -8.93 -11.15
C PHE A 401 5.16 -10.37 -10.71
N ALA A 402 3.92 -10.65 -10.33
CA ALA A 402 3.45 -11.99 -10.01
C ALA A 402 2.94 -12.77 -11.23
N SER A 403 2.92 -12.17 -12.43
CA SER A 403 2.55 -12.83 -13.68
C SER A 403 3.04 -12.05 -14.90
N GLY A 404 3.29 -12.75 -16.01
CA GLY A 404 3.66 -12.12 -17.27
C GLY A 404 2.54 -11.23 -17.83
N THR A 405 1.28 -11.67 -17.75
CA THR A 405 0.11 -10.86 -18.17
C THR A 405 -0.01 -9.59 -17.35
N GLY A 406 0.33 -9.65 -16.06
CA GLY A 406 0.40 -8.47 -15.20
C GLY A 406 1.47 -7.48 -15.66
N ALA A 407 2.63 -7.95 -16.07
CA ALA A 407 3.70 -7.10 -16.59
C ALA A 407 3.28 -6.37 -17.88
N VAL A 408 2.65 -7.07 -18.81
CA VAL A 408 2.12 -6.48 -20.07
C VAL A 408 1.05 -5.42 -19.75
N ARG A 409 0.10 -5.74 -18.89
CA ARG A 409 -0.99 -4.81 -18.50
C ARG A 409 -0.47 -3.57 -17.81
N PHE A 410 0.43 -3.72 -16.85
CA PHE A 410 0.99 -2.58 -16.14
C PHE A 410 1.80 -1.68 -17.08
N GLN A 411 2.54 -2.27 -18.03
CA GLN A 411 3.24 -1.52 -19.07
C GLN A 411 2.27 -0.72 -19.94
N SER A 412 1.11 -1.26 -20.32
CA SER A 412 0.10 -0.52 -21.09
C SER A 412 -0.49 0.68 -20.34
N TRP A 413 -0.46 0.66 -18.99
CA TRP A 413 -0.92 1.78 -18.17
C TRP A 413 0.14 2.86 -17.98
N MET A 414 1.41 2.45 -17.85
CA MET A 414 2.52 3.36 -17.52
C MET A 414 3.29 3.88 -18.74
N GLY A 415 3.29 3.14 -19.84
CA GLY A 415 4.05 3.44 -21.05
C GLY A 415 5.40 2.73 -21.13
N ARG A 416 5.95 2.61 -22.34
CA ARG A 416 7.22 1.90 -22.58
C ARG A 416 8.42 2.58 -21.94
N SER A 417 8.52 3.90 -22.03
CA SER A 417 9.63 4.67 -21.46
C SER A 417 9.78 4.43 -19.96
N TRP A 418 8.64 4.31 -19.25
CA TRP A 418 8.65 4.04 -17.83
C TRP A 418 9.11 2.61 -17.51
N ALA A 419 8.73 1.63 -18.34
CA ALA A 419 9.16 0.23 -18.20
C ALA A 419 10.68 0.05 -18.39
N THR A 420 11.31 0.82 -19.27
CA THR A 420 12.76 0.74 -19.51
C THR A 420 13.60 1.35 -18.38
N THR A 421 13.07 2.30 -17.66
CA THR A 421 13.78 3.03 -16.58
C THR A 421 13.58 2.42 -15.19
N THR A 422 12.48 1.66 -14.99
CA THR A 422 12.13 1.05 -13.71
C THR A 422 12.64 -0.38 -13.61
N ARG A 423 13.23 -0.75 -12.48
CA ARG A 423 13.67 -2.12 -12.22
C ARG A 423 12.47 -3.03 -11.96
N ALA A 424 12.42 -4.18 -12.61
CA ALA A 424 11.41 -5.19 -12.38
C ALA A 424 11.98 -6.39 -11.61
N ALA A 425 11.25 -6.87 -10.61
CA ALA A 425 11.45 -8.14 -9.95
C ALA A 425 10.32 -9.10 -10.33
N VAL A 426 10.63 -10.37 -10.58
CA VAL A 426 9.67 -11.35 -11.08
C VAL A 426 9.74 -12.67 -10.32
N ILE A 427 8.60 -13.35 -10.19
CA ILE A 427 8.47 -14.59 -9.40
C ILE A 427 9.00 -15.86 -10.11
N GLY A 428 9.40 -15.78 -11.39
CA GLY A 428 9.84 -16.96 -12.11
C GLY A 428 10.19 -16.69 -13.58
N SER A 429 10.82 -17.68 -14.23
CA SER A 429 11.37 -17.58 -15.57
C SER A 429 10.33 -17.26 -16.65
N SER A 430 9.14 -17.85 -16.58
CA SER A 430 8.04 -17.55 -17.52
C SER A 430 7.60 -16.08 -17.43
N THR A 431 7.44 -15.56 -16.20
CA THR A 431 7.13 -14.15 -15.98
C THR A 431 8.27 -13.25 -16.47
N ALA A 432 9.53 -13.64 -16.26
CA ALA A 432 10.69 -12.90 -16.74
C ALA A 432 10.72 -12.78 -18.26
N LYS A 433 10.45 -13.88 -18.98
CA LYS A 433 10.38 -13.88 -20.45
C LYS A 433 9.33 -12.89 -20.94
N THR A 434 8.09 -12.98 -20.44
CA THR A 434 6.99 -12.09 -20.85
C THR A 434 7.26 -10.62 -20.46
N ALA A 435 7.80 -10.38 -19.27
CA ALA A 435 8.13 -9.02 -18.83
C ALA A 435 9.20 -8.38 -19.72
N ARG A 436 10.27 -9.11 -20.10
CA ARG A 436 11.30 -8.62 -21.04
C ARG A 436 10.71 -8.31 -22.40
N THR A 437 9.85 -9.18 -22.94
CA THR A 437 9.15 -8.92 -24.21
C THR A 437 8.28 -7.67 -24.15
N ALA A 438 7.69 -7.37 -22.98
CA ALA A 438 6.94 -6.15 -22.74
C ALA A 438 7.85 -4.92 -22.48
N GLY A 439 9.19 -5.05 -22.57
CA GLY A 439 10.14 -3.94 -22.43
C GLY A 439 10.59 -3.64 -21.00
N TRP A 440 10.29 -4.51 -20.02
CA TRP A 440 10.74 -4.31 -18.65
C TRP A 440 12.22 -4.67 -18.44
N LYS A 441 12.93 -3.83 -17.68
CA LYS A 441 14.27 -4.16 -17.18
C LYS A 441 14.17 -5.14 -16.02
N VAL A 442 14.15 -6.44 -16.30
CA VAL A 442 14.10 -7.49 -15.28
C VAL A 442 15.46 -7.60 -14.60
N ALA A 443 15.57 -6.98 -13.42
CA ALA A 443 16.78 -6.93 -12.62
C ALA A 443 16.86 -8.06 -11.58
N ALA A 444 15.71 -8.58 -11.12
CA ALA A 444 15.64 -9.63 -10.11
C ALA A 444 14.71 -10.77 -10.54
N LEU A 445 15.18 -12.00 -10.37
CA LEU A 445 14.41 -13.22 -10.64
C LEU A 445 14.40 -14.05 -9.35
N ALA A 446 13.22 -14.26 -8.79
CA ALA A 446 13.05 -15.07 -7.58
C ALA A 446 13.22 -16.57 -7.89
N LYS A 447 13.67 -17.31 -6.87
CA LYS A 447 13.84 -18.77 -6.96
C LYS A 447 12.51 -19.52 -6.77
N ASP A 448 11.55 -18.91 -6.08
CA ASP A 448 10.20 -19.42 -5.88
C ASP A 448 9.15 -18.29 -5.82
N VAL A 449 7.87 -18.67 -5.66
CA VAL A 449 6.71 -17.75 -5.70
C VAL A 449 6.36 -17.27 -4.29
N SER A 450 7.36 -16.72 -3.56
CA SER A 450 7.15 -16.11 -2.24
C SER A 450 7.63 -14.67 -2.21
N ALA A 451 7.10 -13.89 -1.27
CA ALA A 451 7.52 -12.51 -1.06
C ALA A 451 8.99 -12.43 -0.62
N GLU A 452 9.41 -13.35 0.24
CA GLU A 452 10.77 -13.46 0.77
C GLU A 452 11.79 -13.80 -0.32
N ALA A 453 11.44 -14.70 -1.24
CA ALA A 453 12.31 -15.04 -2.37
C ALA A 453 12.47 -13.87 -3.35
N VAL A 454 11.39 -13.12 -3.60
CA VAL A 454 11.45 -11.89 -4.42
C VAL A 454 12.29 -10.83 -3.73
N LEU A 455 12.05 -10.58 -2.44
CA LEU A 455 12.86 -9.65 -1.64
C LEU A 455 14.35 -10.04 -1.68
N ALA A 456 14.68 -11.30 -1.43
CA ALA A 456 16.05 -11.79 -1.47
C ALA A 456 16.72 -11.58 -2.84
N ALA A 457 15.97 -11.79 -3.94
CA ALA A 457 16.45 -11.53 -5.29
C ALA A 457 16.68 -10.03 -5.55
N MET A 458 15.78 -9.15 -5.08
CA MET A 458 15.90 -7.70 -5.19
C MET A 458 17.13 -7.17 -4.43
N LEU A 459 17.36 -7.66 -3.21
CA LEU A 459 18.48 -7.25 -2.37
C LEU A 459 19.85 -7.69 -2.95
N LYS A 460 19.88 -8.78 -3.73
CA LYS A 460 21.10 -9.21 -4.46
C LYS A 460 21.37 -8.36 -5.70
N ALA A 461 20.32 -7.79 -6.28
CA ALA A 461 20.44 -6.98 -7.49
C ALA A 461 20.76 -5.49 -7.21
N GLY A 462 20.85 -5.09 -5.92
CA GLY A 462 21.26 -3.76 -5.45
C GLY A 462 20.11 -2.77 -5.41
#